data_c493f08fa0604836d481cf45db53b4cd
#
_entry.id   c493f08fa0604836d481cf45db53b4cd
#
_cell.length_a   1.000
_cell.length_b   1.000
_cell.length_c   1.000
_cell.angle_alpha   90.00
_cell.angle_beta   90.00
_cell.angle_gamma   90.00
#
_symmetry.space_group_name_H-M   'P 1'
#
loop_
_entity.id
_entity.type
_entity.pdbx_description
1 polymer ?
#
loop_
_entity_poly.entity_id
_entity_poly.type
_entity_poly.pdbx_seq_one_letter_code
_entity_poly.pdbx_strand_id
1 'polypeptide(L)'
;SDWSSDVCSSDLGTTGIYGYAFRTAEAYLNRAEAYAEKGDKDKALQDLKTIREKRLKVYEEVQAVTKEDVIRRVREERRRELSFEFHRWFDLRRWDRPRIEHTFTPDIKQPDVVEKYVLEKDDPAYTLPLPRSVVEYDPTLVDNPRPQRENQNVTGEN
;
A
#
# COMPACT_ATOMS: atom_id res chain seq x y z
N SER A 1 -26.00 -0.26 -10.92
CA SER A 1 -24.74 -0.31 -11.64
C SER A 1 -23.81 -1.24 -10.92
N ASP A 2 -23.41 -2.27 -11.63
CA ASP A 2 -22.61 -3.36 -11.09
C ASP A 2 -21.15 -2.93 -11.00
N TRP A 3 -20.65 -2.71 -9.80
CA TRP A 3 -19.28 -2.29 -9.55
C TRP A 3 -18.26 -3.40 -9.83
N SER A 4 -18.72 -4.62 -10.00
CA SER A 4 -17.85 -5.78 -10.20
C SER A 4 -17.28 -5.89 -11.61
N SER A 5 -17.86 -5.16 -12.56
CA SER A 5 -17.43 -5.19 -13.95
C SER A 5 -16.27 -4.27 -14.29
N ASP A 6 -15.92 -3.33 -13.39
CA ASP A 6 -15.00 -2.24 -13.73
C ASP A 6 -13.52 -2.56 -13.43
N VAL A 7 -13.22 -3.71 -12.86
CA VAL A 7 -11.84 -4.18 -12.67
C VAL A 7 -11.70 -5.57 -13.26
N CYS A 8 -11.71 -5.64 -14.57
CA CYS A 8 -11.38 -6.88 -15.25
C CYS A 8 -9.87 -7.01 -15.41
N SER A 9 -9.30 -8.07 -14.86
CA SER A 9 -7.90 -8.44 -15.06
C SER A 9 -7.55 -8.67 -16.54
N SER A 10 -8.54 -8.78 -17.42
CA SER A 10 -8.38 -8.85 -18.86
C SER A 10 -7.90 -7.54 -19.49
N ASP A 11 -8.12 -6.41 -18.83
CA ASP A 11 -7.67 -5.10 -19.32
C ASP A 11 -6.16 -4.87 -19.09
N LEU A 12 -5.52 -5.73 -18.33
CA LEU A 12 -4.06 -5.77 -18.19
C LEU A 12 -3.35 -6.42 -19.39
N GLY A 13 -4.08 -6.89 -20.38
CA GLY A 13 -3.59 -7.81 -21.41
C GLY A 13 -3.15 -7.21 -22.73
N THR A 14 -3.35 -5.94 -23.05
CA THR A 14 -2.85 -5.38 -24.34
C THR A 14 -2.57 -3.89 -24.28
N THR A 15 -1.30 -3.55 -24.30
CA THR A 15 -0.69 -2.33 -24.86
C THR A 15 -1.17 -0.95 -24.41
N GLY A 16 -1.97 -0.83 -23.41
CA GLY A 16 -2.34 0.45 -22.85
C GLY A 16 -2.06 0.49 -21.36
N ILE A 17 -0.97 1.11 -20.94
CA ILE A 17 -0.71 1.49 -19.55
C ILE A 17 -1.69 2.63 -19.17
N TYR A 18 -2.96 2.42 -19.40
CA TYR A 18 -4.01 3.30 -18.89
C TYR A 18 -4.56 2.66 -17.62
N GLY A 19 -3.74 2.72 -16.54
CA GLY A 19 -4.29 2.49 -15.23
C GLY A 19 -5.38 3.52 -14.96
N TYR A 20 -6.55 3.07 -14.48
CA TYR A 20 -7.59 4.00 -14.02
C TYR A 20 -6.97 4.89 -12.93
N ALA A 21 -6.84 6.18 -13.22
CA ALA A 21 -6.25 7.12 -12.28
C ALA A 21 -7.11 7.28 -11.02
N PHE A 22 -8.42 7.04 -11.14
CA PHE A 22 -9.36 7.21 -10.02
C PHE A 22 -10.50 6.18 -10.09
N ARG A 23 -10.78 5.57 -8.94
CA ARG A 23 -11.93 4.67 -8.75
C ARG A 23 -12.87 5.22 -7.67
N THR A 24 -14.16 4.94 -7.79
CA THR A 24 -15.15 5.34 -6.79
C THR A 24 -14.82 4.77 -5.40
N ALA A 25 -14.27 3.56 -5.33
CA ALA A 25 -13.80 2.97 -4.07
C ALA A 25 -12.73 3.82 -3.40
N GLU A 26 -11.80 4.39 -4.16
CA GLU A 26 -10.79 5.31 -3.61
C GLU A 26 -11.42 6.55 -2.99
N ALA A 27 -12.44 7.14 -3.64
CA ALA A 27 -13.15 8.29 -3.11
C ALA A 27 -13.83 7.99 -1.76
N TYR A 28 -14.47 6.81 -1.63
CA TYR A 28 -15.02 6.35 -0.35
C TYR A 28 -13.94 6.17 0.71
N LEU A 29 -12.81 5.55 0.36
CA LEU A 29 -11.71 5.33 1.29
C LEU A 29 -11.03 6.64 1.73
N ASN A 30 -10.86 7.60 0.82
CA ASN A 30 -10.37 8.94 1.14
C ASN A 30 -11.31 9.65 2.12
N ARG A 31 -12.62 9.54 1.91
CA ARG A 31 -13.63 10.12 2.79
C ARG A 31 -13.68 9.42 4.13
N ALA A 32 -13.63 8.09 4.15
CA ALA A 32 -13.58 7.29 5.38
C ALA A 32 -12.37 7.66 6.24
N GLU A 33 -11.20 7.83 5.63
CA GLU A 33 -9.99 8.25 6.32
C GLU A 33 -10.15 9.66 6.90
N ALA A 34 -10.70 10.60 6.13
CA ALA A 34 -10.95 11.95 6.61
C ALA A 34 -11.94 11.99 7.81
N TYR A 35 -12.99 11.16 7.77
CA TYR A 35 -13.91 11.01 8.90
C TYR A 35 -13.22 10.40 10.11
N ALA A 36 -12.44 9.34 9.92
CA ALA A 36 -11.70 8.72 11.01
C ALA A 36 -10.73 9.68 11.68
N GLU A 37 -9.98 10.46 10.91
CA GLU A 37 -9.05 11.47 11.43
C GLU A 37 -9.77 12.61 12.18
N LYS A 38 -10.97 12.98 11.74
CA LYS A 38 -11.83 13.94 12.47
C LYS A 38 -12.52 13.35 13.70
N GLY A 39 -12.44 12.04 13.93
CA GLY A 39 -13.11 11.34 15.02
C GLY A 39 -14.58 10.98 14.76
N ASP A 40 -15.08 11.17 13.54
CA ASP A 40 -16.43 10.76 13.12
C ASP A 40 -16.42 9.26 12.73
N LYS A 41 -16.44 8.42 13.77
CA LYS A 41 -16.32 6.97 13.61
C LYS A 41 -17.45 6.37 12.79
N ASP A 42 -18.66 6.82 13.03
CA ASP A 42 -19.85 6.23 12.42
C ASP A 42 -19.85 6.43 10.90
N LYS A 43 -19.51 7.63 10.43
CA LYS A 43 -19.41 7.90 8.99
C LYS A 43 -18.24 7.17 8.34
N ALA A 44 -17.10 7.06 9.04
CA ALA A 44 -15.97 6.28 8.54
C ALA A 44 -16.33 4.81 8.37
N LEU A 45 -16.98 4.20 9.36
CA LEU A 45 -17.42 2.80 9.30
C LEU A 45 -18.53 2.58 8.27
N GLN A 46 -19.41 3.56 8.08
CA GLN A 46 -20.44 3.51 7.03
C GLN A 46 -19.84 3.46 5.62
N ASP A 47 -18.80 4.24 5.36
CA ASP A 47 -18.09 4.19 4.07
C ASP A 47 -17.38 2.85 3.86
N LEU A 48 -16.74 2.30 4.89
CA LEU A 48 -16.16 0.95 4.84
C LEU A 48 -17.22 -0.12 4.57
N LYS A 49 -18.35 -0.03 5.24
CA LYS A 49 -19.49 -0.93 5.03
C LYS A 49 -19.92 -0.91 3.57
N THR A 50 -20.09 0.28 2.99
CA THR A 50 -20.52 0.46 1.59
C THR A 50 -19.60 -0.29 0.61
N ILE A 51 -18.28 -0.28 0.84
CA ILE A 51 -17.33 -1.01 0.00
C ILE A 51 -17.42 -2.50 0.27
N ARG A 52 -17.35 -2.92 1.53
CA ARG A 52 -17.25 -4.33 1.92
C ARG A 52 -18.48 -5.14 1.55
N GLU A 53 -19.69 -4.56 1.66
CA GLU A 53 -20.92 -5.21 1.24
C GLU A 53 -20.94 -5.54 -0.26
N LYS A 54 -20.19 -4.78 -1.07
CA LYS A 54 -20.05 -5.04 -2.51
C LYS A 54 -18.95 -6.04 -2.87
N ARG A 55 -18.02 -6.30 -1.95
CA ARG A 55 -16.88 -7.19 -2.17
C ARG A 55 -17.04 -8.55 -1.51
N LEU A 56 -17.74 -8.63 -0.41
CA LEU A 56 -17.86 -9.83 0.39
C LEU A 56 -19.22 -10.50 0.18
N LYS A 57 -19.23 -11.83 -0.01
CA LYS A 57 -20.48 -12.61 -0.10
C LYS A 57 -21.27 -12.56 1.22
N VAL A 58 -20.54 -12.54 2.33
CA VAL A 58 -21.10 -12.38 3.68
C VAL A 58 -20.39 -11.20 4.31
N TYR A 59 -21.15 -10.16 4.62
CA TYR A 59 -20.62 -8.99 5.29
C TYR A 59 -20.60 -9.23 6.81
N GLU A 60 -19.44 -9.00 7.40
CA GLU A 60 -19.29 -8.91 8.85
C GLU A 60 -18.98 -7.47 9.23
N GLU A 61 -19.68 -6.97 10.24
CA GLU A 61 -19.53 -5.61 10.70
C GLU A 61 -18.12 -5.36 11.26
N VAL A 62 -17.52 -4.26 10.86
CA VAL A 62 -16.17 -3.89 11.33
C VAL A 62 -16.27 -3.40 12.76
N GLN A 63 -15.70 -4.16 13.69
CA GLN A 63 -15.61 -3.75 15.09
C GLN A 63 -14.41 -2.81 15.27
N ALA A 64 -14.69 -1.59 15.72
CA ALA A 64 -13.67 -0.61 16.07
C ALA A 64 -14.20 0.30 17.18
N VAL A 65 -13.49 0.34 18.30
CA VAL A 65 -13.92 1.06 19.49
C VAL A 65 -13.28 2.45 19.57
N THR A 66 -11.98 2.52 19.33
CA THR A 66 -11.22 3.77 19.40
C THR A 66 -11.08 4.45 18.05
N LYS A 67 -10.71 5.72 18.05
CA LYS A 67 -10.36 6.46 16.83
C LYS A 67 -9.23 5.75 16.07
N GLU A 68 -8.21 5.34 16.79
CA GLU A 68 -7.02 4.67 16.26
C GLU A 68 -7.39 3.33 15.61
N ASP A 69 -8.33 2.59 16.21
CA ASP A 69 -8.85 1.36 15.60
C ASP A 69 -9.55 1.64 14.28
N VAL A 70 -10.38 2.67 14.22
CA VAL A 70 -11.08 3.05 12.98
C VAL A 70 -10.07 3.45 11.90
N ILE A 71 -9.10 4.29 12.22
CA ILE A 71 -8.03 4.68 11.30
C ILE A 71 -7.30 3.44 10.77
N ARG A 72 -6.92 2.52 11.66
CA ARG A 72 -6.25 1.27 11.29
C ARG A 72 -7.11 0.43 10.34
N ARG A 73 -8.41 0.27 10.64
CA ARG A 73 -9.35 -0.48 9.78
C ARG A 73 -9.51 0.15 8.40
N VAL A 74 -9.62 1.47 8.33
CA VAL A 74 -9.69 2.19 7.05
C VAL A 74 -8.41 1.98 6.23
N ARG A 75 -7.24 2.11 6.85
CA ARG A 75 -5.94 1.90 6.19
C ARG A 75 -5.75 0.45 5.72
N GLU A 76 -6.22 -0.53 6.50
CA GLU A 76 -6.22 -1.95 6.12
C GLU A 76 -7.12 -2.21 4.91
N GLU A 77 -8.33 -1.66 4.91
CA GLU A 77 -9.25 -1.81 3.78
C GLU A 77 -8.72 -1.14 2.53
N ARG A 78 -8.16 0.07 2.66
CA ARG A 78 -7.49 0.76 1.56
C ARG A 78 -6.37 -0.08 0.95
N ARG A 79 -5.56 -0.72 1.78
CA ARG A 79 -4.50 -1.62 1.32
C ARG A 79 -5.05 -2.81 0.53
N ARG A 80 -6.19 -3.37 0.94
CA ARG A 80 -6.82 -4.51 0.25
C ARG A 80 -7.48 -4.10 -1.05
N GLU A 81 -8.30 -3.06 -0.99
CA GLU A 81 -9.11 -2.59 -2.11
C GLU A 81 -8.27 -2.03 -3.25
N LEU A 82 -7.18 -1.32 -2.94
CA LEU A 82 -6.30 -0.70 -3.92
C LEU A 82 -4.99 -1.49 -4.12
N SER A 83 -5.04 -2.82 -3.91
CA SER A 83 -3.88 -3.69 -4.14
C SER A 83 -3.47 -3.65 -5.60
N PHE A 84 -2.15 -3.57 -5.85
CA PHE A 84 -1.53 -3.52 -7.19
C PHE A 84 -1.84 -2.26 -8.01
N GLU A 85 -2.46 -1.23 -7.42
CA GLU A 85 -2.77 0.05 -8.06
C GLU A 85 -1.76 1.15 -7.71
N PHE A 86 -0.58 0.81 -7.25
CA PHE A 86 0.55 1.70 -6.91
C PHE A 86 0.30 2.70 -5.77
N HIS A 87 -0.87 2.66 -5.10
CA HIS A 87 -1.19 3.57 -3.99
C HIS A 87 -0.35 3.35 -2.74
N ARG A 88 0.05 2.09 -2.47
CA ARG A 88 0.66 1.68 -1.20
C ARG A 88 1.88 2.50 -0.80
N TRP A 89 2.78 2.80 -1.74
CA TRP A 89 3.98 3.56 -1.45
C TRP A 89 3.69 4.98 -1.00
N PHE A 90 2.77 5.64 -1.70
CA PHE A 90 2.34 7.00 -1.35
C PHE A 90 1.60 7.03 0.00
N ASP A 91 0.77 6.03 0.26
CA ASP A 91 0.08 5.88 1.54
C ASP A 91 1.07 5.71 2.70
N LEU A 92 2.06 4.85 2.57
CA LEU A 92 3.10 4.67 3.59
C LEU A 92 3.88 5.96 3.85
N ARG A 93 4.20 6.73 2.81
CA ARG A 93 4.89 8.01 2.95
C ARG A 93 4.08 9.05 3.73
N ARG A 94 2.78 9.09 3.55
CA ARG A 94 1.89 10.02 4.27
C ARG A 94 1.42 9.49 5.64
N TRP A 95 1.57 8.18 5.91
CA TRP A 95 1.25 7.52 7.17
C TRP A 95 2.50 7.28 8.02
N ASP A 96 3.20 8.35 8.40
CA ASP A 96 4.33 8.33 9.34
C ASP A 96 5.54 7.49 8.91
N ARG A 97 5.68 7.11 7.64
CA ARG A 97 6.81 6.35 7.12
C ARG A 97 7.23 5.20 8.04
N PRO A 98 6.34 4.21 8.29
CA PRO A 98 6.54 3.20 9.31
C PRO A 98 7.71 2.27 8.96
N ARG A 99 8.27 1.61 9.97
CA ARG A 99 9.16 0.48 9.74
C ARG A 99 8.41 -0.65 9.06
N ILE A 100 9.01 -1.19 7.99
CA ILE A 100 8.49 -2.34 7.24
C ILE A 100 9.56 -3.42 7.20
N GLU A 101 9.13 -4.64 7.40
CA GLU A 101 9.97 -5.82 7.33
C GLU A 101 9.30 -6.84 6.42
N HIS A 102 10.07 -7.39 5.49
CA HIS A 102 9.66 -8.48 4.63
C HIS A 102 10.73 -9.55 4.58
N THR A 103 10.30 -10.79 4.52
CA THR A 103 11.14 -11.94 4.26
C THR A 103 10.86 -12.46 2.85
N PHE A 104 11.89 -12.88 2.18
CA PHE A 104 11.83 -13.43 0.83
C PHE A 104 12.67 -14.69 0.75
N THR A 105 12.12 -15.73 0.15
CA THR A 105 12.84 -16.98 -0.15
C THR A 105 13.25 -16.95 -1.63
N PRO A 106 14.54 -16.74 -1.94
CA PRO A 106 14.99 -16.54 -3.31
C PRO A 106 14.91 -17.82 -4.17
N ASP A 107 15.01 -18.98 -3.54
CA ASP A 107 14.90 -20.28 -4.22
C ASP A 107 13.89 -21.18 -3.52
N ILE A 108 12.82 -21.54 -4.22
CA ILE A 108 11.79 -22.48 -3.73
C ILE A 108 12.38 -23.85 -3.36
N LYS A 109 13.49 -24.24 -3.99
CA LYS A 109 14.17 -25.51 -3.69
C LYS A 109 14.99 -25.46 -2.41
N GLN A 110 15.24 -24.27 -1.89
CA GLN A 110 15.97 -24.02 -0.65
C GLN A 110 15.10 -23.15 0.30
N PRO A 111 14.00 -23.71 0.83
CA PRO A 111 13.03 -22.94 1.61
C PRO A 111 13.60 -22.39 2.93
N ASP A 112 14.70 -22.98 3.39
CA ASP A 112 15.37 -22.55 4.64
C ASP A 112 16.28 -21.33 4.44
N VAL A 113 16.54 -20.95 3.18
CA VAL A 113 17.29 -19.74 2.85
C VAL A 113 16.32 -18.58 2.75
N VAL A 114 16.31 -17.72 3.76
CA VAL A 114 15.42 -16.57 3.84
C VAL A 114 16.23 -15.29 3.86
N GLU A 115 15.94 -14.40 2.93
CA GLU A 115 16.47 -13.04 2.93
C GLU A 115 15.50 -12.10 3.64
N LYS A 116 16.03 -11.26 4.51
CA LYS A 116 15.27 -10.28 5.27
C LYS A 116 15.54 -8.87 4.74
N TYR A 117 14.48 -8.18 4.37
CA TYR A 117 14.52 -6.80 3.91
C TYR A 117 13.83 -5.90 4.93
N VAL A 118 14.54 -4.90 5.41
CA VAL A 118 14.03 -3.96 6.41
C VAL A 118 14.10 -2.54 5.85
N LEU A 119 12.99 -1.84 5.92
CA LEU A 119 12.91 -0.40 5.75
C LEU A 119 12.64 0.20 7.13
N GLU A 120 13.59 0.95 7.67
CA GLU A 120 13.42 1.54 8.99
C GLU A 120 12.38 2.68 8.97
N LYS A 121 11.89 3.05 10.16
CA LYS A 121 11.01 4.21 10.28
C LYS A 121 11.76 5.46 9.81
N ASP A 122 11.10 6.29 9.00
CA ASP A 122 11.66 7.52 8.44
C ASP A 122 12.93 7.34 7.59
N ASP A 123 13.17 6.12 7.11
CA ASP A 123 14.32 5.80 6.27
C ASP A 123 14.41 6.75 5.05
N PRO A 124 15.60 7.26 4.69
CA PRO A 124 15.77 8.09 3.50
C PRO A 124 15.27 7.44 2.21
N ALA A 125 15.27 6.11 2.12
CA ALA A 125 14.76 5.38 0.96
C ALA A 125 13.24 5.54 0.74
N TYR A 126 12.50 6.10 1.67
CA TYR A 126 11.11 6.54 1.42
C TYR A 126 11.03 7.64 0.36
N THR A 127 12.12 8.36 0.11
CA THR A 127 12.25 9.26 -1.03
C THR A 127 12.97 8.52 -2.14
N LEU A 128 12.29 8.29 -3.26
CA LEU A 128 12.88 7.58 -4.39
C LEU A 128 14.04 8.39 -4.98
N PRO A 129 15.08 7.72 -5.49
CA PRO A 129 16.15 8.39 -6.20
C PRO A 129 15.62 8.98 -7.51
N LEU A 130 16.30 9.99 -8.02
CA LEU A 130 16.02 10.52 -9.36
C LEU A 130 16.29 9.44 -10.41
N PRO A 131 15.48 9.37 -11.48
CA PRO A 131 15.77 8.47 -12.58
C PRO A 131 17.17 8.74 -13.14
N ARG A 132 17.90 7.66 -13.41
CA ARG A 132 19.28 7.78 -13.91
C ARG A 132 19.41 8.64 -15.16
N SER A 133 18.46 8.52 -16.08
CA SER A 133 18.39 9.33 -17.29
C SER A 133 18.27 10.83 -17.03
N VAL A 134 17.61 11.22 -15.95
CA VAL A 134 17.46 12.63 -15.55
C VAL A 134 18.78 13.18 -15.00
N VAL A 135 19.45 12.40 -14.14
CA VAL A 135 20.76 12.79 -13.58
C VAL A 135 21.86 12.83 -14.66
N GLU A 136 21.81 11.91 -15.63
CA GLU A 136 22.74 11.90 -16.78
C GLU A 136 22.51 13.10 -17.71
N TYR A 137 21.26 13.56 -17.84
CA TYR A 137 20.92 14.72 -18.65
C TYR A 137 21.35 16.05 -18.00
N ASP A 138 21.20 16.15 -16.69
CA ASP A 138 21.62 17.32 -15.91
C ASP A 138 22.46 16.90 -14.70
N PRO A 139 23.81 16.89 -14.85
CA PRO A 139 24.72 16.53 -13.77
C PRO A 139 24.75 17.50 -12.59
N THR A 140 24.09 18.64 -12.68
CA THR A 140 24.00 19.60 -11.56
C THR A 140 22.96 19.21 -10.53
N LEU A 141 22.08 18.26 -10.85
CA LEU A 141 21.06 17.76 -9.94
C LEU A 141 21.68 16.92 -8.82
N VAL A 142 21.27 17.23 -7.61
CA VAL A 142 21.63 16.43 -6.43
C VAL A 142 20.61 15.31 -6.26
N ASP A 143 21.07 14.07 -6.37
CA ASP A 143 20.22 12.89 -6.14
C ASP A 143 19.86 12.74 -4.66
N ASN A 144 18.72 12.07 -4.40
CA ASN A 144 18.31 11.74 -3.05
C ASN A 144 19.26 10.70 -2.41
N PRO A 145 19.46 10.75 -1.09
CA PRO A 145 20.31 9.79 -0.41
C PRO A 145 19.89 8.35 -0.69
N ARG A 146 20.86 7.51 -1.02
CA ARG A 146 20.69 6.06 -1.21
C ARG A 146 21.41 5.34 -0.09
N PRO A 147 20.70 4.96 0.98
CA PRO A 147 21.34 4.19 2.04
C PRO A 147 21.84 2.86 1.46
N GLN A 148 23.14 2.58 1.70
CA GLN A 148 23.67 1.25 1.41
C GLN A 148 23.12 0.26 2.43
N ARG A 149 22.63 -0.88 1.95
CA ARG A 149 22.06 -1.93 2.79
C ARG A 149 22.81 -3.21 2.52
N GLU A 150 23.27 -3.83 3.59
CA GLU A 150 23.76 -5.19 3.53
C GLU A 150 22.57 -6.14 3.50
N ASN A 151 22.59 -7.12 2.61
CA ASN A 151 21.61 -8.19 2.61
C ASN A 151 21.80 -9.00 3.90
N GLN A 152 20.82 -8.97 4.76
CA GLN A 152 20.80 -9.80 5.95
C GLN A 152 20.27 -11.20 5.54
N ASN A 153 21.19 -12.12 5.26
CA ASN A 153 20.82 -13.52 5.10
C ASN A 153 20.49 -14.07 6.49
N VAL A 154 19.24 -14.32 6.73
CA VAL A 154 18.79 -15.04 7.93
C VAL A 154 18.74 -16.52 7.56
N THR A 155 19.86 -17.23 7.71
CA THR A 155 19.82 -18.69 7.79
C THR A 155 19.06 -19.03 9.06
N GLY A 156 17.98 -19.83 8.89
CA GLY A 156 17.15 -20.20 10.02
C GLY A 156 17.96 -20.89 11.11
N GLU A 157 18.02 -20.26 12.27
CA GLU A 157 18.30 -20.96 13.51
C GLU A 157 17.01 -21.71 13.92
N ASN A 158 17.08 -23.03 13.91
CA ASN A 158 16.09 -23.94 14.48
C ASN A 158 16.07 -23.82 16.01
#